data_d93541ead6d587ebace2175425af60fc
#
_entry.id   d93541ead6d587ebace2175425af60fc
#
_cell.length_a   1.000
_cell.length_b   1.000
_cell.length_c   1.000
_cell.angle_alpha   90.00
_cell.angle_beta   90.00
_cell.angle_gamma   90.00
#
_symmetry.space_group_name_H-M   'P 1'
#
loop_
_entity.id
_entity.type
_entity.pdbx_description
1 polymer ?
#
loop_
_entity_poly.entity_id
_entity_poly.type
_entity_poly.pdbx_seq_one_letter_code
_entity_poly.pdbx_strand_id
1 'polypeptide(L)' 'MEFEKVKKIIAEQMNVNADKITMDTSFSKDLKADSLDIFQIISELEETFGIEFANEDAEKIITVGDAVNYIKKAR' A
#
# COMPACT_ATOMS: atom_id res chain seq x y z
N MET A 1 13.50 -5.19 -0.73
CA MET A 1 13.13 -4.13 0.22
C MET A 1 11.63 -3.88 0.17
N GLU A 2 11.06 -3.59 1.31
CA GLU A 2 9.60 -3.47 1.43
C GLU A 2 9.02 -2.41 0.51
N PHE A 3 9.64 -1.24 0.47
CA PHE A 3 9.11 -0.16 -0.35
C PHE A 3 9.05 -0.53 -1.83
N GLU A 4 10.07 -1.19 -2.33
CA GLU A 4 10.10 -1.58 -3.75
C GLU A 4 8.99 -2.55 -4.09
N LYS A 5 8.73 -3.52 -3.22
CA LYS A 5 7.64 -4.48 -3.44
C LYS A 5 6.28 -3.81 -3.33
N VAL A 6 6.11 -2.94 -2.34
CA VAL A 6 4.86 -2.20 -2.15
C VAL A 6 4.59 -1.35 -3.38
N LYS A 7 5.60 -0.64 -3.84
CA LYS A 7 5.49 0.23 -5.01
C LYS A 7 5.05 -0.55 -6.24
N LYS A 8 5.64 -1.72 -6.47
CA LYS A 8 5.31 -2.55 -7.61
C LYS A 8 3.86 -3.03 -7.55
N ILE A 9 3.43 -3.46 -6.37
CA ILE A 9 2.05 -3.94 -6.19
C ILE A 9 1.05 -2.81 -6.47
N ILE A 10 1.32 -1.63 -5.94
CA ILE A 10 0.44 -0.48 -6.15
C ILE A 10 0.41 -0.09 -7.63
N ALA A 11 1.57 -0.07 -8.26
CA ALA A 11 1.66 0.30 -9.67
C ALA A 11 0.83 -0.64 -10.54
N GLU A 12 0.88 -1.94 -10.26
CA GLU A 12 0.11 -2.92 -11.01
C GLU A 12 -1.39 -2.79 -10.73
N GLN A 13 -1.76 -2.62 -9.46
CA GLN A 13 -3.16 -2.53 -9.07
C GLN A 13 -3.83 -1.27 -9.63
N MET A 14 -3.12 -0.15 -9.59
CA MET A 14 -3.68 1.14 -9.99
C MET A 14 -3.33 1.51 -11.42
N ASN A 15 -2.54 0.67 -12.11
CA ASN A 15 -2.13 0.91 -13.49
C ASN A 15 -1.41 2.26 -13.64
N VAL A 16 -0.47 2.52 -12.75
CA VAL A 16 0.34 3.74 -12.78
C VAL A 16 1.81 3.39 -12.84
N ASN A 17 2.62 4.35 -13.23
CA ASN A 17 4.07 4.15 -13.31
C ASN A 17 4.67 4.11 -11.90
N ALA A 18 5.39 3.03 -11.58
CA ALA A 18 6.00 2.86 -10.28
C ALA A 18 6.97 4.00 -9.94
N ASP A 19 7.62 4.57 -10.94
CA ASP A 19 8.57 5.66 -10.73
C ASP A 19 7.93 6.90 -10.13
N LYS A 20 6.62 7.04 -10.26
CA LYS A 20 5.89 8.18 -9.72
C LYS A 20 5.41 7.97 -8.31
N ILE A 21 5.61 6.78 -7.77
CA ILE A 21 5.17 6.44 -6.41
C ILE A 21 6.30 6.72 -5.43
N THR A 22 6.00 7.47 -4.39
CA THR A 22 6.94 7.78 -3.32
C THR A 22 6.32 7.44 -1.98
N MET A 23 7.09 7.55 -0.91
CA MET A 23 6.57 7.33 0.44
C MET A 23 5.45 8.31 0.80
N ASP A 24 5.48 9.50 0.22
CA ASP A 24 4.48 10.54 0.48
C ASP A 24 3.24 10.44 -0.39
N THR A 25 3.24 9.53 -1.37
CA THR A 25 2.10 9.37 -2.27
C THR A 25 0.86 8.98 -1.48
N SER A 26 -0.22 9.75 -1.64
CA SER A 26 -1.49 9.47 -0.98
C SER A 26 -2.33 8.54 -1.86
N PHE A 27 -2.91 7.51 -1.25
CA PHE A 27 -3.76 6.59 -2.00
C PHE A 27 -5.00 7.28 -2.58
N SER A 28 -5.66 8.11 -1.78
CA SER A 28 -6.89 8.75 -2.24
C SER A 28 -6.65 10.01 -3.06
N LYS A 29 -5.66 10.81 -2.70
CA LYS A 29 -5.41 12.08 -3.38
C LYS A 29 -4.58 11.92 -4.64
N ASP A 30 -3.48 11.20 -4.54
CA ASP A 30 -2.54 11.08 -5.66
C ASP A 30 -2.90 9.95 -6.61
N LEU A 31 -3.36 8.84 -6.07
CA LEU A 31 -3.69 7.65 -6.87
C LEU A 31 -5.18 7.54 -7.14
N LYS A 32 -5.99 8.34 -6.47
CA LYS A 32 -7.45 8.34 -6.61
C LYS A 32 -8.04 6.95 -6.34
N ALA A 33 -7.43 6.23 -5.42
CA ALA A 33 -7.91 4.91 -5.04
C ALA A 33 -9.15 5.05 -4.15
N ASP A 34 -10.17 4.25 -4.42
CA ASP A 34 -11.32 4.18 -3.54
C ASP A 34 -11.12 3.05 -2.52
N SER A 35 -12.12 2.81 -1.69
CA SER A 35 -12.02 1.80 -0.63
C SER A 35 -11.73 0.41 -1.17
N LEU A 36 -12.33 0.05 -2.31
CA LEU A 36 -12.10 -1.26 -2.90
C LEU A 36 -10.68 -1.41 -3.41
N ASP A 37 -10.15 -0.37 -4.04
CA ASP A 37 -8.77 -0.38 -4.51
C ASP A 37 -7.80 -0.54 -3.34
N ILE A 38 -8.03 0.21 -2.27
CA ILE A 38 -7.18 0.15 -1.08
C ILE A 38 -7.26 -1.24 -0.46
N PHE A 39 -8.44 -1.82 -0.36
CA PHE A 39 -8.62 -3.17 0.17
C PHE A 39 -7.85 -4.20 -0.65
N GLN A 40 -7.89 -4.09 -1.98
CA GLN A 40 -7.18 -5.02 -2.83
C GLN A 40 -5.68 -4.88 -2.68
N ILE A 41 -5.19 -3.65 -2.59
CA ILE A 41 -3.76 -3.41 -2.36
C ILE A 41 -3.34 -4.02 -1.03
N ILE A 42 -4.12 -3.82 0.03
CA ILE A 42 -3.81 -4.37 1.34
C ILE A 42 -3.79 -5.89 1.29
N SER A 43 -4.77 -6.51 0.61
CA SER A 43 -4.81 -7.97 0.48
C SER A 43 -3.56 -8.50 -0.21
N GLU A 44 -3.12 -7.83 -1.27
CA GLU A 44 -1.90 -8.23 -1.97
C GLU A 44 -0.67 -8.10 -1.08
N LEU A 45 -0.62 -7.04 -0.29
CA LEU A 45 0.48 -6.83 0.65
C LEU A 45 0.50 -7.92 1.72
N GLU A 46 -0.67 -8.30 2.22
CA GLU A 46 -0.77 -9.38 3.21
C GLU A 46 -0.23 -10.68 2.66
N GLU A 47 -0.61 -11.02 1.44
CA GLU A 47 -0.14 -12.25 0.82
C GLU A 47 1.35 -12.21 0.52
N THR A 48 1.83 -11.08 0.00
CA THR A 48 3.22 -10.96 -0.41
C THR A 48 4.18 -11.02 0.77
N PHE A 49 3.80 -10.39 1.88
CA PHE A 49 4.67 -10.29 3.06
C PHE A 49 4.30 -11.28 4.16
N GLY A 50 3.20 -12.01 4.01
CA GLY A 50 2.78 -12.98 5.02
C GLY A 50 2.36 -12.34 6.33
N ILE A 51 1.70 -11.22 6.30
CA ILE A 51 1.25 -10.48 7.48
C ILE A 51 -0.24 -10.20 7.38
N GLU A 52 -0.83 -9.73 8.46
CA GLU A 52 -2.22 -9.31 8.48
C GLU A 52 -2.33 -7.84 8.91
N PHE A 53 -3.19 -7.10 8.22
CA PHE A 53 -3.54 -5.75 8.63
C PHE A 53 -4.84 -5.81 9.44
N ALA A 54 -4.81 -5.31 10.67
CA ALA A 54 -6.05 -5.17 11.43
C ALA A 54 -6.91 -4.12 10.74
N ASN A 55 -8.24 -4.29 10.81
CA ASN A 55 -9.15 -3.34 10.17
C ASN A 55 -8.90 -1.91 10.62
N GLU A 56 -8.66 -1.72 11.91
CA GLU A 56 -8.38 -0.41 12.46
C GLU A 56 -7.14 0.23 11.85
N ASP A 57 -6.10 -0.59 11.66
CA ASP A 57 -4.85 -0.12 11.09
C ASP A 57 -4.99 0.17 9.61
N ALA A 58 -5.77 -0.65 8.90
CA ALA A 58 -6.01 -0.45 7.48
C ALA A 58 -6.66 0.91 7.22
N GLU A 59 -7.55 1.33 8.11
CA GLU A 59 -8.21 2.62 7.98
C GLU A 59 -7.26 3.80 8.17
N LYS A 60 -6.14 3.58 8.85
CA LYS A 60 -5.15 4.61 9.10
C LYS A 60 -4.11 4.72 8.00
N ILE A 61 -4.13 3.81 7.05
CA ILE A 61 -3.19 3.82 5.93
C ILE A 61 -3.64 4.89 4.93
N ILE A 62 -2.95 6.01 4.92
CA ILE A 62 -3.27 7.14 4.05
C ILE A 62 -2.26 7.27 2.93
N THR A 63 -0.98 7.06 3.24
CA THR A 63 0.09 7.18 2.26
C THR A 63 0.79 5.83 2.05
N VAL A 64 1.57 5.75 0.98
CA VAL A 64 2.40 4.57 0.72
C VAL A 64 3.36 4.33 1.88
N GLY A 65 3.90 5.41 2.44
CA GLY A 65 4.78 5.31 3.60
C GLY A 65 4.12 4.67 4.81
N ASP A 66 2.86 4.97 5.03
CA ASP A 66 2.11 4.35 6.13
C ASP A 66 2.07 2.83 5.96
N ALA A 67 1.81 2.37 4.74
CA ALA A 67 1.76 0.94 4.45
C ALA A 67 3.14 0.29 4.64
N VAL A 68 4.18 0.93 4.15
CA VAL A 68 5.55 0.42 4.27
C VAL A 68 5.94 0.32 5.74
N ASN A 69 5.65 1.35 6.51
CA ASN A 69 5.99 1.36 7.94
C ASN A 69 5.23 0.29 8.71
N TYR A 70 3.97 0.05 8.37
CA TYR A 70 3.20 -1.01 8.99
C TYR A 70 3.85 -2.36 8.73
N ILE A 71 4.24 -2.61 7.49
CA ILE A 71 4.87 -3.87 7.10
C ILE A 71 6.18 -4.07 7.87
N LYS A 72 6.99 -3.02 7.97
CA LYS A 72 8.25 -3.11 8.70
C LYS A 72 8.05 -3.46 10.16
N LYS A 73 7.02 -2.93 10.79
CA LYS A 73 6.73 -3.21 12.18
C LYS A 73 6.16 -4.61 12.38
N ALA A 74 5.45 -5.13 11.39
CA ALA A 74 4.81 -6.44 11.47
C ALA A 74 5.76 -7.59 11.20
N ARG A 75 6.94 -7.31 10.70
CA ARG A 75 7.92 -8.35 10.33
C ARG A 75 9.03 -8.52 11.35
#